data_a4d441ff9b4df30bd77f4d8b2bb89733
#
_entry.id   a4d441ff9b4df30bd77f4d8b2bb89733
#
_cell.length_a   1.000
_cell.length_b   1.000
_cell.length_c   1.000
_cell.angle_alpha   90.00
_cell.angle_beta   90.00
_cell.angle_gamma   90.00
#
_symmetry.space_group_name_H-M   'P 1'
#
loop_
_entity.id
_entity.type
_entity.pdbx_description
1 polymer ?
#
loop_
_entity_poly.entity_id
_entity_poly.type
_entity_poly.pdbx_seq_one_letter_code
_entity_poly.pdbx_strand_id
1 'polypeptide(L)'
;GIQLAMEIRETNKNADIIFISSREERVFDTFKVQPYAFVRKSNFLQDIAEVIQRYCKEKKDNPVKRKILLPSQGSKINVDISDILYIEGNGVYQNVFLNKKEEEKILISSKMEELEAELYDEGFIRIHKGYLVNFQYIKSINTDMTLTLKNNKELMISRRKLQMVKKRFLELCEKNSILAF
;
A
#
# COMPACT_ATOMS: atom_id res chain seq x y z
N GLY A 1 15.84 -23.89 -12.81
CA GLY A 1 15.05 -23.37 -11.69
C GLY A 1 15.92 -22.90 -10.54
N ILE A 2 16.74 -23.77 -9.94
CA ILE A 2 17.57 -23.39 -8.78
C ILE A 2 18.62 -22.33 -9.15
N GLN A 3 19.31 -22.49 -10.28
CA GLN A 3 20.30 -21.51 -10.75
C GLN A 3 19.68 -20.14 -10.99
N LEU A 4 18.53 -20.06 -11.65
CA LEU A 4 17.78 -18.81 -11.82
C LEU A 4 17.39 -18.19 -10.48
N ALA A 5 16.99 -19.01 -9.52
CA ALA A 5 16.66 -18.53 -8.17
C ALA A 5 17.88 -17.96 -7.43
N MET A 6 19.08 -18.51 -7.64
CA MET A 6 20.33 -17.95 -7.13
C MET A 6 20.62 -16.57 -7.73
N GLU A 7 20.52 -16.43 -9.05
CA GLU A 7 20.70 -15.14 -9.75
C GLU A 7 19.70 -14.08 -9.27
N ILE A 8 18.43 -14.48 -9.08
CA ILE A 8 17.41 -13.59 -8.49
C ILE A 8 17.81 -13.16 -7.08
N ARG A 9 18.30 -14.09 -6.24
CA ARG A 9 18.69 -13.81 -4.87
C ARG A 9 19.90 -12.87 -4.78
N GLU A 10 20.83 -12.93 -5.72
CA GLU A 10 21.97 -12.01 -5.81
C GLU A 10 21.51 -10.57 -6.09
N THR A 11 20.53 -10.40 -6.95
CA THR A 11 20.02 -9.08 -7.35
C THR A 11 18.93 -8.55 -6.39
N ASN A 12 18.13 -9.46 -5.81
CA ASN A 12 17.05 -9.12 -4.88
C ASN A 12 17.00 -10.09 -3.70
N LYS A 13 17.62 -9.68 -2.59
CA LYS A 13 17.69 -10.49 -1.35
C LYS A 13 16.33 -10.76 -0.72
N ASN A 14 15.34 -9.90 -0.99
CA ASN A 14 14.00 -9.96 -0.39
C ASN A 14 12.93 -10.56 -1.31
N ALA A 15 13.32 -11.09 -2.48
CA ALA A 15 12.36 -11.73 -3.38
C ALA A 15 11.71 -12.94 -2.71
N ASP A 16 10.37 -13.04 -2.75
CA ASP A 16 9.65 -14.23 -2.32
C ASP A 16 9.69 -15.26 -3.47
N ILE A 17 10.41 -16.37 -3.27
CA ILE A 17 10.62 -17.41 -4.29
C ILE A 17 9.81 -18.64 -3.91
N ILE A 18 8.91 -19.09 -4.80
CA ILE A 18 8.15 -20.32 -4.64
C ILE A 18 8.58 -21.29 -5.74
N PHE A 19 9.02 -22.49 -5.34
CA PHE A 19 9.29 -23.57 -6.29
C PHE A 19 8.05 -24.42 -6.51
N ILE A 20 7.80 -24.77 -7.77
CA ILE A 20 6.76 -25.72 -8.17
C ILE A 20 7.44 -26.83 -8.97
N SER A 21 7.49 -28.05 -8.43
CA SER A 21 8.23 -29.14 -9.04
C SER A 21 7.56 -30.51 -8.86
N SER A 22 7.78 -31.41 -9.80
CA SER A 22 7.49 -32.85 -9.65
C SER A 22 8.66 -33.62 -9.02
N ARG A 23 9.82 -32.98 -8.86
CA ARG A 23 11.03 -33.59 -8.30
C ARG A 23 11.12 -33.25 -6.82
N GLU A 24 10.41 -33.98 -5.99
CA GLU A 24 10.31 -33.74 -4.55
C GLU A 24 11.65 -34.01 -3.83
N GLU A 25 12.45 -34.93 -4.37
CA GLU A 25 13.80 -35.25 -3.87
C GLU A 25 14.75 -34.04 -3.90
N ARG A 26 14.45 -33.05 -4.74
CA ARG A 26 15.29 -31.85 -4.86
C ARG A 26 14.91 -30.69 -3.95
N VAL A 27 13.97 -30.90 -3.04
CA VAL A 27 13.54 -29.85 -2.11
C VAL A 27 14.71 -29.30 -1.29
N PHE A 28 15.62 -30.15 -0.84
CA PHE A 28 16.80 -29.75 -0.07
C PHE A 28 17.77 -28.87 -0.86
N ASP A 29 17.87 -29.05 -2.18
CA ASP A 29 18.72 -28.21 -3.03
C ASP A 29 18.19 -26.75 -3.07
N THR A 30 16.90 -26.56 -2.86
CA THR A 30 16.28 -25.22 -2.90
C THR A 30 16.56 -24.40 -1.64
N PHE A 31 16.94 -25.01 -0.53
CA PHE A 31 17.22 -24.27 0.73
C PHE A 31 18.37 -23.28 0.61
N LYS A 32 19.29 -23.50 -0.34
CA LYS A 32 20.42 -22.61 -0.61
C LYS A 32 19.94 -21.17 -0.99
N VAL A 33 18.75 -21.03 -1.56
CA VAL A 33 18.16 -19.75 -1.96
C VAL A 33 17.10 -19.25 -1.00
N GLN A 34 16.87 -19.96 0.12
CA GLN A 34 15.87 -19.64 1.14
C GLN A 34 14.50 -19.35 0.48
N PRO A 35 13.86 -20.35 -0.14
CA PRO A 35 12.57 -20.14 -0.78
C PRO A 35 11.49 -19.89 0.26
N TYR A 36 10.47 -19.13 -0.13
CA TYR A 36 9.27 -18.95 0.67
C TYR A 36 8.50 -20.26 0.84
N ALA A 37 8.42 -21.04 -0.25
CA ALA A 37 7.75 -22.34 -0.24
C ALA A 37 8.22 -23.25 -1.38
N PHE A 38 7.95 -24.54 -1.23
CA PHE A 38 8.05 -25.56 -2.26
C PHE A 38 6.67 -26.22 -2.42
N VAL A 39 6.14 -26.25 -3.65
CA VAL A 39 4.85 -26.79 -4.03
C VAL A 39 5.09 -28.03 -4.89
N ARG A 40 4.54 -29.16 -4.47
CA ARG A 40 4.63 -30.42 -5.22
C ARG A 40 3.62 -30.41 -6.37
N LYS A 41 4.04 -30.73 -7.58
CA LYS A 41 3.09 -30.89 -8.68
C LYS A 41 2.12 -32.04 -8.48
N SER A 42 2.53 -33.07 -7.75
CA SER A 42 1.69 -34.23 -7.39
C SER A 42 0.50 -33.86 -6.50
N ASN A 43 0.63 -32.79 -5.69
CA ASN A 43 -0.40 -32.30 -4.76
C ASN A 43 -0.64 -30.79 -4.91
N PHE A 44 -0.62 -30.31 -6.15
CA PHE A 44 -0.55 -28.87 -6.47
C PHE A 44 -1.66 -28.04 -5.83
N LEU A 45 -2.91 -28.47 -5.95
CA LEU A 45 -4.06 -27.67 -5.48
C LEU A 45 -4.05 -27.48 -3.96
N GLN A 46 -3.69 -28.51 -3.22
CA GLN A 46 -3.62 -28.42 -1.76
C GLN A 46 -2.42 -27.57 -1.33
N ASP A 47 -1.23 -27.90 -1.82
CA ASP A 47 0.01 -27.23 -1.42
C ASP A 47 -0.04 -25.72 -1.78
N ILE A 48 -0.55 -25.36 -2.96
CA ILE A 48 -0.63 -23.94 -3.40
C ILE A 48 -1.67 -23.17 -2.57
N ALA A 49 -2.80 -23.79 -2.20
CA ALA A 49 -3.81 -23.15 -1.37
C ALA A 49 -3.25 -22.78 0.01
N GLU A 50 -2.53 -23.72 0.64
CA GLU A 50 -1.87 -23.49 1.94
C GLU A 50 -0.80 -22.37 1.84
N VAL A 51 0.02 -22.40 0.79
CA VAL A 51 1.05 -21.38 0.55
C VAL A 51 0.44 -20.00 0.36
N ILE A 52 -0.60 -19.88 -0.47
CA ILE A 52 -1.29 -18.60 -0.72
C ILE A 52 -1.95 -18.09 0.57
N GLN A 53 -2.64 -18.95 1.31
CA GLN A 53 -3.29 -18.56 2.57
C GLN A 53 -2.27 -18.01 3.57
N ARG A 54 -1.14 -18.71 3.76
CA ARG A 54 -0.04 -18.28 4.62
C ARG A 54 0.56 -16.97 4.14
N TYR A 55 0.87 -16.86 2.84
CA TYR A 55 1.43 -15.66 2.21
C TYR A 55 0.55 -14.43 2.41
N CYS A 56 -0.74 -14.56 2.13
CA CYS A 56 -1.69 -13.48 2.32
C CYS A 56 -1.81 -13.05 3.78
N LYS A 57 -1.78 -14.01 4.72
CA LYS A 57 -1.79 -13.72 6.14
C LYS A 57 -0.54 -12.96 6.57
N GLU A 58 0.65 -13.43 6.22
CA GLU A 58 1.92 -12.78 6.54
C GLU A 58 2.04 -11.37 5.94
N LYS A 59 1.56 -11.17 4.69
CA LYS A 59 1.55 -9.83 4.05
C LYS A 59 0.52 -8.89 4.69
N LYS A 60 -0.59 -9.40 5.24
CA LYS A 60 -1.53 -8.61 6.04
C LYS A 60 -0.93 -8.22 7.39
N ASP A 61 -0.24 -9.15 8.04
CA ASP A 61 0.38 -8.93 9.35
C ASP A 61 1.66 -8.09 9.26
N ASN A 62 2.36 -8.14 8.10
CA ASN A 62 3.57 -7.37 7.79
C ASN A 62 3.47 -6.74 6.40
N PRO A 63 2.64 -5.73 6.20
CA PRO A 63 2.61 -5.01 4.93
C PRO A 63 4.00 -4.42 4.65
N VAL A 64 4.52 -4.61 3.43
CA VAL A 64 5.74 -3.92 3.00
C VAL A 64 5.45 -2.42 3.10
N LYS A 65 5.94 -1.81 4.17
CA LYS A 65 5.77 -0.37 4.41
C LYS A 65 6.58 0.40 3.37
N ARG A 66 5.90 0.93 2.38
CA ARG A 66 6.50 1.86 1.44
C ARG A 66 6.70 3.20 2.13
N LYS A 67 7.87 3.78 1.96
CA LYS A 67 8.25 5.03 2.61
C LYS A 67 8.41 6.13 1.58
N ILE A 68 8.05 7.34 1.97
CA ILE A 68 8.25 8.56 1.20
C ILE A 68 9.16 9.52 1.96
N LEU A 69 10.07 10.18 1.24
CA LEU A 69 10.94 11.22 1.78
C LEU A 69 10.31 12.59 1.53
N LEU A 70 9.76 13.18 2.59
CA LEU A 70 9.09 14.47 2.53
C LEU A 70 10.03 15.61 2.94
N PRO A 71 10.17 16.68 2.14
CA PRO A 71 11.00 17.84 2.48
C PRO A 71 10.30 18.67 3.56
N SER A 72 10.95 18.86 4.71
CA SER A 72 10.44 19.62 5.85
C SER A 72 11.53 20.49 6.44
N GLN A 73 11.34 21.81 6.42
CA GLN A 73 12.18 22.81 7.11
C GLN A 73 13.71 22.56 6.98
N GLY A 74 14.19 22.32 5.75
CA GLY A 74 15.61 22.08 5.46
C GLY A 74 16.11 20.65 5.72
N SER A 75 15.25 19.74 6.14
CA SER A 75 15.50 18.31 6.30
C SER A 75 14.61 17.46 5.42
N LYS A 76 14.89 16.15 5.34
CA LYS A 76 13.98 15.17 4.73
C LYS A 76 13.49 14.21 5.80
N ILE A 77 12.18 14.09 5.93
CA ILE A 77 11.54 13.20 6.90
C ILE A 77 11.10 11.93 6.15
N ASN A 78 11.51 10.77 6.66
CA ASN A 78 11.10 9.48 6.13
C ASN A 78 9.80 9.04 6.80
N VAL A 79 8.72 8.92 6.03
CA VAL A 79 7.37 8.61 6.51
C VAL A 79 6.86 7.34 5.85
N ASP A 80 6.28 6.43 6.63
CA ASP A 80 5.57 5.29 6.07
C ASP A 80 4.28 5.79 5.40
N ILE A 81 4.10 5.49 4.11
CA ILE A 81 2.94 5.96 3.32
C ILE A 81 1.63 5.46 3.95
N SER A 82 1.64 4.25 4.51
CA SER A 82 0.49 3.69 5.23
C SER A 82 0.10 4.45 6.48
N ASP A 83 1.00 5.24 7.07
CA ASP A 83 0.69 6.03 8.26
C ASP A 83 0.07 7.39 7.91
N ILE A 84 0.08 7.80 6.63
CA ILE A 84 -0.49 9.08 6.21
C ILE A 84 -2.02 8.93 6.07
N LEU A 85 -2.76 9.71 6.87
CA LEU A 85 -4.22 9.81 6.80
C LEU A 85 -4.66 10.64 5.60
N TYR A 86 -4.19 11.88 5.58
CA TYR A 86 -4.46 12.86 4.53
C TYR A 86 -3.43 13.98 4.55
N ILE A 87 -3.38 14.73 3.47
CA ILE A 87 -2.54 15.92 3.32
C ILE A 87 -3.44 17.12 3.07
N GLU A 88 -3.22 18.20 3.81
CA GLU A 88 -3.99 19.45 3.73
C GLU A 88 -3.09 20.60 3.28
N GLY A 89 -3.59 21.37 2.31
CA GLY A 89 -2.91 22.58 1.85
C GLY A 89 -2.93 23.69 2.90
N ASN A 90 -1.76 24.26 3.16
CA ASN A 90 -1.54 25.36 4.09
C ASN A 90 -0.69 26.46 3.40
N GLY A 91 -1.33 27.24 2.54
CA GLY A 91 -0.64 28.26 1.73
C GLY A 91 0.36 27.63 0.76
N VAL A 92 1.64 27.96 0.91
CA VAL A 92 2.74 27.39 0.11
C VAL A 92 3.25 26.04 0.65
N TYR A 93 2.85 25.70 1.86
CA TYR A 93 3.20 24.44 2.55
C TYR A 93 2.03 23.46 2.55
N GLN A 94 2.30 22.21 2.95
CA GLN A 94 1.28 21.20 3.17
C GLN A 94 1.45 20.63 4.58
N ASN A 95 0.34 20.37 5.25
CA ASN A 95 0.29 19.61 6.50
C ASN A 95 0.01 18.14 6.17
N VAL A 96 0.90 17.24 6.54
CA VAL A 96 0.72 15.78 6.45
C VAL A 96 0.25 15.28 7.80
N PHE A 97 -0.97 14.75 7.87
CA PHE A 97 -1.58 14.21 9.07
C PHE A 97 -1.34 12.71 9.15
N LEU A 98 -0.81 12.23 10.26
CA LEU A 98 -0.44 10.84 10.47
C LEU A 98 -1.43 10.11 11.39
N ASN A 99 -1.59 8.80 11.15
CA ASN A 99 -2.39 7.89 11.96
C ASN A 99 -1.60 7.45 13.20
N LYS A 100 -1.38 8.36 14.15
CA LYS A 100 -0.73 8.11 15.43
C LYS A 100 -1.64 8.51 16.58
N LYS A 101 -1.31 8.07 17.81
CA LYS A 101 -2.14 8.30 19.01
C LYS A 101 -2.36 9.77 19.35
N GLU A 102 -1.43 10.65 18.99
CA GLU A 102 -1.56 12.10 19.04
C GLU A 102 -1.67 12.60 17.60
N GLU A 103 -2.44 13.68 17.35
CA GLU A 103 -2.55 14.30 16.01
C GLU A 103 -1.19 14.89 15.58
N GLU A 104 -0.29 13.98 15.19
CA GLU A 104 1.01 14.38 14.68
C GLU A 104 0.83 14.86 13.25
N LYS A 105 1.23 16.11 13.00
CA LYS A 105 1.29 16.69 11.66
C LYS A 105 2.71 17.12 11.33
N ILE A 106 3.08 16.88 10.08
CA ILE A 106 4.37 17.30 9.53
C ILE A 106 4.12 18.40 8.50
N LEU A 107 4.82 19.52 8.64
CA LEU A 107 4.78 20.61 7.66
C LEU A 107 5.83 20.36 6.57
N ILE A 108 5.40 20.32 5.32
CA ILE A 108 6.27 20.04 4.17
C ILE A 108 6.16 21.13 3.10
N SER A 109 7.20 21.23 2.25
CA SER A 109 7.31 22.25 1.19
C SER A 109 7.01 21.72 -0.23
N SER A 110 6.59 20.46 -0.39
CA SER A 110 6.21 19.90 -1.69
C SER A 110 4.90 20.51 -2.21
N LYS A 111 4.76 20.61 -3.52
CA LYS A 111 3.48 21.01 -4.12
C LYS A 111 2.47 19.87 -4.05
N MET A 112 1.19 20.23 -3.89
CA MET A 112 0.11 19.26 -3.77
C MET A 112 -0.05 18.41 -5.05
N GLU A 113 0.25 18.98 -6.23
CA GLU A 113 0.22 18.28 -7.52
C GLU A 113 1.32 17.23 -7.64
N GLU A 114 2.51 17.51 -7.10
CA GLU A 114 3.63 16.58 -7.05
C GLU A 114 3.29 15.39 -6.11
N LEU A 115 2.72 15.68 -4.94
CA LEU A 115 2.26 14.67 -3.98
C LEU A 115 1.12 13.83 -4.55
N GLU A 116 0.17 14.43 -5.28
CA GLU A 116 -0.91 13.71 -5.95
C GLU A 116 -0.35 12.71 -6.96
N ALA A 117 0.63 13.10 -7.79
CA ALA A 117 1.25 12.22 -8.78
C ALA A 117 2.04 11.08 -8.12
N GLU A 118 2.85 11.39 -7.11
CA GLU A 118 3.70 10.43 -6.41
C GLU A 118 2.89 9.40 -5.60
N LEU A 119 1.78 9.83 -4.98
CA LEU A 119 0.95 8.99 -4.11
C LEU A 119 -0.27 8.38 -4.81
N TYR A 120 -0.46 8.64 -6.12
CA TYR A 120 -1.62 8.13 -6.86
C TYR A 120 -1.72 6.61 -6.84
N ASP A 121 -0.62 5.90 -7.12
CA ASP A 121 -0.57 4.44 -7.14
C ASP A 121 -0.61 3.82 -5.74
N GLU A 122 -0.33 4.62 -4.71
CA GLU A 122 -0.43 4.25 -3.30
C GLU A 122 -1.87 4.38 -2.76
N GLY A 123 -2.83 4.76 -3.60
CA GLY A 123 -4.24 4.83 -3.24
C GLY A 123 -4.67 6.17 -2.65
N PHE A 124 -3.93 7.24 -2.90
CA PHE A 124 -4.39 8.58 -2.51
C PHE A 124 -5.35 9.15 -3.54
N ILE A 125 -6.34 9.88 -3.04
CA ILE A 125 -7.41 10.51 -3.84
C ILE A 125 -7.42 12.00 -3.56
N ARG A 126 -7.26 12.83 -4.60
CA ARG A 126 -7.40 14.30 -4.51
C ARG A 126 -8.86 14.70 -4.48
N ILE A 127 -9.43 14.90 -3.29
CA ILE A 127 -10.86 15.22 -3.12
C ILE A 127 -11.19 16.70 -3.28
N HIS A 128 -10.22 17.58 -3.03
CA HIS A 128 -10.33 19.03 -3.15
C HIS A 128 -8.99 19.63 -3.58
N LYS A 129 -8.97 20.89 -4.03
CA LYS A 129 -7.70 21.59 -4.34
C LYS A 129 -6.71 21.57 -3.16
N GLY A 130 -7.21 21.55 -1.94
CA GLY A 130 -6.44 21.53 -0.70
C GLY A 130 -6.44 20.21 0.05
N TYR A 131 -7.00 19.11 -0.47
CA TYR A 131 -7.04 17.83 0.25
C TYR A 131 -6.67 16.65 -0.64
N LEU A 132 -5.68 15.88 -0.20
CA LEU A 132 -5.26 14.59 -0.76
C LEU A 132 -5.40 13.52 0.33
N VAL A 133 -6.25 12.51 0.13
CA VAL A 133 -6.71 11.57 1.17
C VAL A 133 -6.31 10.15 0.82
N ASN A 134 -5.76 9.43 1.79
CA ASN A 134 -5.50 8.00 1.67
C ASN A 134 -6.81 7.20 1.77
N PHE A 135 -7.16 6.44 0.71
CA PHE A 135 -8.40 5.70 0.62
C PHE A 135 -8.59 4.69 1.75
N GLN A 136 -7.51 4.13 2.29
CA GLN A 136 -7.56 3.15 3.38
C GLN A 136 -8.21 3.70 4.66
N TYR A 137 -8.17 5.02 4.83
CA TYR A 137 -8.76 5.69 5.99
C TYR A 137 -10.14 6.31 5.71
N ILE A 138 -10.67 6.16 4.50
CA ILE A 138 -12.03 6.60 4.19
C ILE A 138 -13.03 5.63 4.82
N LYS A 139 -13.93 6.16 5.65
CA LYS A 139 -15.04 5.43 6.27
C LYS A 139 -16.28 5.48 5.37
N SER A 140 -16.61 6.67 4.87
CA SER A 140 -17.77 6.90 4.00
C SER A 140 -17.60 8.13 3.12
N ILE A 141 -18.29 8.11 1.97
CA ILE A 141 -18.52 9.29 1.14
C ILE A 141 -20.00 9.62 1.24
N ASN A 142 -20.31 10.81 1.78
CA ASN A 142 -21.66 11.20 2.14
C ASN A 142 -22.39 11.91 0.98
N THR A 143 -23.73 12.05 1.09
CA THR A 143 -24.55 12.68 0.07
C THR A 143 -24.40 14.21 0.03
N ASP A 144 -24.00 14.82 1.14
CA ASP A 144 -23.76 16.25 1.31
C ASP A 144 -22.39 16.74 0.81
N MET A 145 -21.72 15.93 0.00
CA MET A 145 -20.37 16.20 -0.54
C MET A 145 -19.28 16.25 0.54
N THR A 146 -19.47 15.56 1.65
CA THR A 146 -18.42 15.34 2.65
C THR A 146 -17.88 13.90 2.56
N LEU A 147 -16.68 13.73 3.08
CA LEU A 147 -16.00 12.45 3.24
C LEU A 147 -15.65 12.31 4.71
N THR A 148 -16.06 11.19 5.32
CA THR A 148 -15.74 10.89 6.71
C THR A 148 -14.58 9.91 6.78
N LEU A 149 -13.55 10.22 7.54
CA LEU A 149 -12.42 9.35 7.82
C LEU A 149 -12.73 8.39 8.99
N LYS A 150 -11.94 7.33 9.13
CA LYS A 150 -12.07 6.35 10.23
C LYS A 150 -11.90 6.95 11.63
N ASN A 151 -11.18 8.07 11.75
CA ASN A 151 -11.06 8.86 12.99
C ASN A 151 -12.22 9.85 13.19
N ASN A 152 -13.31 9.74 12.39
CA ASN A 152 -14.49 10.61 12.36
C ASN A 152 -14.23 12.08 11.94
N LYS A 153 -13.06 12.38 11.39
CA LYS A 153 -12.81 13.68 10.74
C LYS A 153 -13.61 13.77 9.46
N GLU A 154 -14.26 14.89 9.23
CA GLU A 154 -14.97 15.18 8.00
C GLU A 154 -14.19 16.16 7.13
N LEU A 155 -14.13 15.86 5.83
CA LEU A 155 -13.44 16.66 4.81
C LEU A 155 -14.41 16.95 3.66
N MET A 156 -14.38 18.16 3.14
CA MET A 156 -15.24 18.55 2.02
C MET A 156 -14.68 18.06 0.67
N ILE A 157 -15.55 17.49 -0.15
CA ILE A 157 -15.25 17.12 -1.54
C ILE A 157 -15.64 18.27 -2.45
N SER A 158 -14.74 18.64 -3.38
CA SER A 158 -15.07 19.61 -4.41
C SER A 158 -16.21 19.08 -5.30
N ARG A 159 -17.24 19.90 -5.54
CA ARG A 159 -18.40 19.54 -6.39
C ARG A 159 -17.96 18.97 -7.75
N ARG A 160 -16.94 19.57 -8.38
CA ARG A 160 -16.40 19.11 -9.67
C ARG A 160 -15.69 17.76 -9.60
N LYS A 161 -15.18 17.37 -8.44
CA LYS A 161 -14.42 16.12 -8.25
C LYS A 161 -15.27 14.97 -7.72
N LEU A 162 -16.50 15.20 -7.27
CA LEU A 162 -17.32 14.21 -6.56
C LEU A 162 -17.46 12.88 -7.33
N GLN A 163 -17.76 12.94 -8.64
CA GLN A 163 -17.94 11.73 -9.45
C GLN A 163 -16.62 10.96 -9.61
N MET A 164 -15.51 11.66 -9.86
CA MET A 164 -14.18 11.08 -9.99
C MET A 164 -13.75 10.45 -8.65
N VAL A 165 -13.99 11.12 -7.53
CA VAL A 165 -13.67 10.61 -6.18
C VAL A 165 -14.44 9.32 -5.89
N LYS A 166 -15.76 9.28 -6.16
CA LYS A 166 -16.58 8.08 -5.98
C LYS A 166 -16.10 6.93 -6.84
N LYS A 167 -15.84 7.18 -8.13
CA LYS A 167 -15.33 6.18 -9.06
C LYS A 167 -14.00 5.61 -8.58
N ARG A 168 -13.04 6.48 -8.28
CA ARG A 168 -11.70 6.06 -7.81
C ARG A 168 -11.75 5.29 -6.50
N PHE A 169 -12.59 5.69 -5.57
CA PHE A 169 -12.79 4.99 -4.31
C PHE A 169 -13.30 3.56 -4.53
N LEU A 170 -14.31 3.37 -5.40
CA LEU A 170 -14.84 2.05 -5.75
C LEU A 170 -13.77 1.17 -6.43
N GLU A 171 -13.04 1.69 -7.41
CA GLU A 171 -11.93 0.98 -8.06
C GLU A 171 -10.89 0.48 -7.04
N LEU A 172 -10.53 1.32 -6.06
CA LEU A 172 -9.58 0.95 -5.04
C LEU A 172 -10.15 -0.08 -4.05
N CYS A 173 -11.43 0.00 -3.71
CA CYS A 173 -12.10 -0.99 -2.88
C CYS A 173 -12.17 -2.35 -3.60
N GLU A 174 -12.54 -2.40 -4.87
CA GLU A 174 -12.61 -3.61 -5.68
C GLU A 174 -11.22 -4.27 -5.80
N LYS A 175 -10.19 -3.48 -6.14
CA LYS A 175 -8.81 -3.96 -6.24
C LYS A 175 -8.30 -4.57 -4.93
N ASN A 176 -8.76 -4.10 -3.77
CA ASN A 176 -8.36 -4.61 -2.47
C ASN A 176 -9.32 -5.67 -1.91
N SER A 177 -10.54 -5.81 -2.46
CA SER A 177 -11.52 -6.83 -2.07
C SER A 177 -11.30 -8.16 -2.77
N ILE A 178 -10.72 -8.16 -3.98
CA ILE A 178 -10.38 -9.40 -4.74
C ILE A 178 -9.37 -10.28 -3.99
N LEU A 179 -8.72 -9.77 -2.95
CA LEU A 179 -7.81 -10.52 -2.06
C LEU A 179 -8.49 -11.07 -0.80
N ALA A 180 -9.81 -11.04 -0.73
CA ALA A 180 -10.61 -11.53 0.41
C ALA A 180 -11.49 -12.72 0.02
N PHE A 181 -10.88 -13.74 -0.64
CA PHE A 181 -11.46 -15.08 -0.78
C PHE A 181 -10.74 -16.04 0.15
#